data_e27da0acf556400c9023d0d7e233a5d8
#
_entry.id   e27da0acf556400c9023d0d7e233a5d8
#
_cell.length_a   1.000
_cell.length_b   1.000
_cell.length_c   1.000
_cell.angle_alpha   90.00
_cell.angle_beta   90.00
_cell.angle_gamma   90.00
#
_symmetry.space_group_name_H-M   'P 1'
#
loop_
_entity.id
_entity.type
_entity.pdbx_description
1 polymer ?
#
loop_
_entity_poly.entity_id
_entity_poly.type
_entity_poly.pdbx_seq_one_letter_code
_entity_poly.pdbx_strand_id
1 'polypeptide(L)'
;MKKRLDLLMVERALAPSREKAKAYIMSGDVYVDGQKEDKAGTMFKETVKIEVRGNTLPYVSRGGLKLEKAMNNFGVSLDGKVCMEVGASTGGFTDCMLQNGAVKVYSIDVGYGQLDWKLRNDPRVVCMEKTNIRYVLPEDLQEPAQFSSIDVSFISLTKVLLPVRNLLTDDGEIVCLIKPQFEAGREKVGKKGVVRDPAVHLEVIEKVIAYASTIAMEPCHLSFSPIKGPEGNIEYLLHLKKRPEGEVIQSSLEVTPEAVVQEAHSQLD
;
A
#
# COMPACT_ATOMS: atom_id res chain seq x y z
N MET A 1 -19.16 -5.86 37.67
CA MET A 1 -20.27 -5.67 36.70
C MET A 1 -19.95 -6.47 35.42
N LYS A 2 -20.94 -6.78 34.56
CA LYS A 2 -20.65 -7.38 33.25
C LYS A 2 -20.73 -6.28 32.19
N LYS A 3 -19.78 -6.25 31.27
CA LYS A 3 -19.75 -5.32 30.12
C LYS A 3 -19.51 -6.07 28.82
N ARG A 4 -19.91 -5.48 27.71
CA ARG A 4 -19.65 -6.03 26.39
C ARG A 4 -18.16 -6.07 26.09
N LEU A 5 -17.72 -7.11 25.38
CA LEU A 5 -16.30 -7.29 25.03
C LEU A 5 -15.74 -6.11 24.24
N ASP A 6 -16.48 -5.62 23.22
CA ASP A 6 -16.06 -4.48 22.41
C ASP A 6 -15.85 -3.19 23.24
N LEU A 7 -16.63 -2.98 24.31
CA LEU A 7 -16.47 -1.86 25.21
C LEU A 7 -15.28 -2.05 26.17
N LEU A 8 -15.13 -3.26 26.74
CA LEU A 8 -14.01 -3.58 27.63
C LEU A 8 -12.67 -3.41 26.94
N MET A 9 -12.58 -3.76 25.65
CA MET A 9 -11.33 -3.61 24.87
C MET A 9 -10.96 -2.15 24.72
N VAL A 10 -11.91 -1.26 24.44
CA VAL A 10 -11.66 0.19 24.33
C VAL A 10 -11.28 0.79 25.69
N GLU A 11 -12.03 0.47 26.74
CA GLU A 11 -11.75 0.96 28.11
C GLU A 11 -10.36 0.57 28.61
N ARG A 12 -9.83 -0.57 28.15
CA ARG A 12 -8.49 -1.07 28.52
C ARG A 12 -7.40 -0.72 27.49
N ALA A 13 -7.69 0.17 26.56
CA ALA A 13 -6.77 0.57 25.48
C ALA A 13 -6.24 -0.62 24.63
N LEU A 14 -6.98 -1.74 24.57
CA LEU A 14 -6.67 -2.89 23.70
C LEU A 14 -7.15 -2.67 22.26
N ALA A 15 -7.96 -1.65 22.02
CA ALA A 15 -8.35 -1.19 20.70
C ALA A 15 -8.61 0.33 20.75
N PRO A 16 -8.25 1.07 19.67
CA PRO A 16 -8.39 2.54 19.65
C PRO A 16 -9.84 3.00 19.51
N SER A 17 -10.73 2.16 18.98
CA SER A 17 -12.15 2.45 18.86
C SER A 17 -12.96 1.17 18.97
N ARG A 18 -14.30 1.33 19.16
CA ARG A 18 -15.22 0.22 19.22
C ARG A 18 -15.33 -0.56 17.90
N GLU A 19 -15.22 0.13 16.79
CA GLU A 19 -15.19 -0.47 15.44
C GLU A 19 -13.95 -1.34 15.27
N LYS A 20 -12.78 -0.87 15.69
CA LYS A 20 -11.54 -1.66 15.67
C LYS A 20 -11.61 -2.84 16.63
N ALA A 21 -12.18 -2.68 17.84
CA ALA A 21 -12.42 -3.79 18.75
C ALA A 21 -13.28 -4.88 18.12
N LYS A 22 -14.38 -4.50 17.44
CA LYS A 22 -15.21 -5.45 16.69
C LYS A 22 -14.43 -6.16 15.58
N ALA A 23 -13.61 -5.44 14.84
CA ALA A 23 -12.78 -6.02 13.78
C ALA A 23 -11.82 -7.06 14.34
N TYR A 24 -11.10 -6.78 15.44
CA TYR A 24 -10.22 -7.73 16.12
C TYR A 24 -10.93 -8.96 16.64
N ILE A 25 -12.16 -8.81 17.18
CA ILE A 25 -12.98 -9.93 17.66
C ILE A 25 -13.44 -10.79 16.46
N MET A 26 -13.94 -10.16 15.41
CA MET A 26 -14.44 -10.88 14.22
C MET A 26 -13.33 -11.55 13.41
N SER A 27 -12.08 -11.02 13.42
CA SER A 27 -10.92 -11.71 12.84
C SER A 27 -10.47 -12.91 13.66
N GLY A 28 -10.99 -13.05 14.89
CA GLY A 28 -10.64 -14.15 15.78
C GLY A 28 -9.31 -13.96 16.51
N ASP A 29 -8.85 -12.74 16.63
CA ASP A 29 -7.59 -12.39 17.30
C ASP A 29 -7.76 -12.17 18.79
N VAL A 30 -9.00 -12.15 19.30
CA VAL A 30 -9.31 -11.87 20.70
C VAL A 30 -9.53 -13.14 21.50
N TYR A 31 -8.86 -13.24 22.64
CA TYR A 31 -8.97 -14.33 23.59
C TYR A 31 -9.38 -13.78 24.97
N VAL A 32 -10.38 -14.40 25.57
CA VAL A 32 -10.85 -14.07 26.92
C VAL A 32 -10.60 -15.26 27.83
N ASP A 33 -9.81 -15.06 28.88
CA ASP A 33 -9.36 -16.13 29.79
C ASP A 33 -8.78 -17.35 29.05
N GLY A 34 -8.05 -17.08 27.92
CA GLY A 34 -7.40 -18.08 27.09
C GLY A 34 -8.29 -18.73 26.04
N GLN A 35 -9.59 -18.44 25.99
CA GLN A 35 -10.53 -18.95 24.97
C GLN A 35 -10.78 -17.91 23.89
N LYS A 36 -10.75 -18.36 22.63
CA LYS A 36 -11.06 -17.50 21.48
C LYS A 36 -12.50 -17.01 21.53
N GLU A 37 -12.71 -15.72 21.29
CA GLU A 37 -14.03 -15.08 21.26
C GLU A 37 -14.23 -14.36 19.93
N ASP A 38 -15.32 -14.63 19.23
CA ASP A 38 -15.64 -14.10 17.92
C ASP A 38 -16.87 -13.17 17.90
N LYS A 39 -17.53 -12.99 19.07
CA LYS A 39 -18.74 -12.18 19.20
C LYS A 39 -18.50 -10.93 20.02
N ALA A 40 -18.45 -9.78 19.36
CA ALA A 40 -18.21 -8.48 19.99
C ALA A 40 -19.21 -8.08 21.08
N GLY A 41 -20.43 -8.63 21.02
CA GLY A 41 -21.50 -8.38 21.99
C GLY A 41 -21.47 -9.23 23.23
N THR A 42 -20.62 -10.23 23.33
CA THR A 42 -20.54 -11.13 24.49
C THR A 42 -20.25 -10.35 25.75
N MET A 43 -20.96 -10.72 26.84
CA MET A 43 -20.89 -10.01 28.13
C MET A 43 -19.92 -10.70 29.08
N PHE A 44 -18.86 -10.04 29.44
CA PHE A 44 -17.85 -10.54 30.38
C PHE A 44 -17.79 -9.72 31.67
N LYS A 45 -17.30 -10.34 32.75
CA LYS A 45 -16.95 -9.60 33.98
C LYS A 45 -15.78 -8.66 33.69
N GLU A 46 -15.77 -7.51 34.35
CA GLU A 46 -14.66 -6.54 34.21
C GLU A 46 -13.30 -7.08 34.69
N THR A 47 -13.25 -8.23 35.30
CA THR A 47 -12.02 -8.85 35.82
C THR A 47 -11.41 -9.89 34.90
N VAL A 48 -12.06 -10.24 33.76
CA VAL A 48 -11.51 -11.26 32.85
C VAL A 48 -10.21 -10.80 32.22
N LYS A 49 -9.31 -11.72 31.93
CA LYS A 49 -8.11 -11.44 31.14
C LYS A 49 -8.49 -11.38 29.66
N ILE A 50 -8.23 -10.26 29.01
CA ILE A 50 -8.41 -10.10 27.58
C ILE A 50 -7.03 -10.01 26.94
N GLU A 51 -6.77 -10.88 25.96
CA GLU A 51 -5.55 -10.88 25.14
C GLU A 51 -5.96 -10.69 23.69
N VAL A 52 -5.28 -9.78 22.99
CA VAL A 52 -5.35 -9.69 21.54
C VAL A 52 -4.13 -10.45 21.01
N ARG A 53 -4.37 -11.64 20.45
CA ARG A 53 -3.34 -12.54 19.92
C ARG A 53 -3.42 -12.54 18.40
N GLY A 54 -3.29 -11.41 17.79
CA GLY A 54 -3.16 -11.28 16.35
C GLY A 54 -2.05 -10.27 16.10
N ASN A 55 -1.47 -10.29 14.92
CA ASN A 55 -0.71 -9.15 14.45
C ASN A 55 -1.70 -7.98 14.36
N THR A 56 -1.76 -7.16 15.40
CA THR A 56 -2.40 -5.85 15.30
C THR A 56 -1.71 -5.18 14.13
N LEU A 57 -2.46 -4.91 13.05
CA LEU A 57 -1.91 -4.23 11.89
C LEU A 57 -1.21 -2.96 12.40
N PRO A 58 0.09 -2.81 12.15
CA PRO A 58 0.83 -1.63 12.63
C PRO A 58 0.34 -0.35 11.96
N TYR A 59 -0.42 -0.48 10.87
CA TYR A 59 -0.91 0.60 10.01
C TYR A 59 -2.44 0.65 10.00
N VAL A 60 -3.00 1.78 9.59
CA VAL A 60 -4.47 1.99 9.47
C VAL A 60 -5.14 0.99 8.51
N SER A 61 -4.37 0.37 7.60
CA SER A 61 -4.84 -0.72 6.73
C SER A 61 -3.71 -1.68 6.36
N ARG A 62 -4.08 -2.87 5.83
CA ARG A 62 -3.12 -3.88 5.34
C ARG A 62 -2.21 -3.37 4.22
N GLY A 63 -2.61 -2.27 3.54
CA GLY A 63 -1.79 -1.62 2.51
C GLY A 63 -0.39 -1.28 3.01
N GLY A 64 -0.26 -0.78 4.24
CA GLY A 64 1.03 -0.43 4.83
C GLY A 64 2.05 -1.56 4.83
N LEU A 65 1.63 -2.81 4.98
CA LEU A 65 2.51 -3.99 4.91
C LEU A 65 3.19 -4.17 3.54
N LYS A 66 2.53 -3.72 2.46
CA LYS A 66 3.09 -3.78 1.11
C LYS A 66 4.27 -2.82 0.98
N LEU A 67 4.09 -1.57 1.42
CA LEU A 67 5.16 -0.58 1.40
C LEU A 67 6.29 -0.94 2.36
N GLU A 68 5.98 -1.42 3.56
CA GLU A 68 6.97 -1.91 4.52
C GLU A 68 7.86 -3.01 3.92
N LYS A 69 7.27 -4.00 3.24
CA LYS A 69 8.05 -5.03 2.53
C LYS A 69 8.95 -4.41 1.46
N ALA A 70 8.43 -3.48 0.66
CA ALA A 70 9.22 -2.82 -0.37
C ALA A 70 10.41 -2.06 0.24
N MET A 71 10.18 -1.27 1.29
CA MET A 71 11.24 -0.53 1.97
C MET A 71 12.34 -1.45 2.51
N ASN A 72 11.95 -2.53 3.19
CA ASN A 72 12.88 -3.49 3.78
C ASN A 72 13.68 -4.24 2.69
N ASN A 73 13.03 -4.69 1.63
CA ASN A 73 13.68 -5.47 0.58
C ASN A 73 14.56 -4.62 -0.34
N PHE A 74 14.19 -3.36 -0.56
CA PHE A 74 14.85 -2.48 -1.53
C PHE A 74 15.79 -1.47 -0.88
N GLY A 75 15.87 -1.45 0.45
CA GLY A 75 16.71 -0.51 1.19
C GLY A 75 16.25 0.95 1.05
N VAL A 76 14.96 1.20 0.84
CA VAL A 76 14.42 2.56 0.71
C VAL A 76 14.26 3.19 2.08
N SER A 77 14.91 4.35 2.30
CA SER A 77 14.74 5.16 3.51
C SER A 77 13.82 6.35 3.24
N LEU A 78 12.91 6.62 4.15
CA LEU A 78 11.97 7.76 4.07
C LEU A 78 12.25 8.82 5.15
N ASP A 79 13.28 8.61 5.97
CA ASP A 79 13.63 9.53 7.04
C ASP A 79 13.94 10.93 6.52
N GLY A 80 13.24 11.93 7.04
CA GLY A 80 13.35 13.32 6.64
C GLY A 80 12.81 13.66 5.25
N LYS A 81 12.20 12.72 4.52
CA LYS A 81 11.71 12.96 3.14
C LYS A 81 10.29 13.52 3.10
N VAL A 82 10.06 14.34 2.07
CA VAL A 82 8.74 14.70 1.59
C VAL A 82 8.26 13.59 0.65
N CYS A 83 7.10 13.01 0.95
CA CYS A 83 6.58 11.84 0.26
C CYS A 83 5.21 12.13 -0.39
N MET A 84 4.81 11.25 -1.30
CA MET A 84 3.51 11.28 -1.96
C MET A 84 2.92 9.86 -2.04
N GLU A 85 1.66 9.68 -1.64
CA GLU A 85 0.88 8.48 -1.88
C GLU A 85 -0.15 8.74 -2.96
N VAL A 86 -0.13 7.94 -4.03
CA VAL A 86 -1.10 7.99 -5.12
C VAL A 86 -2.01 6.77 -5.05
N GLY A 87 -3.30 7.02 -4.82
CA GLY A 87 -4.29 6.01 -4.45
C GLY A 87 -4.33 5.79 -2.95
N ALA A 88 -4.45 6.87 -2.18
CA ALA A 88 -4.31 6.84 -0.72
C ALA A 88 -5.39 6.01 -0.03
N SER A 89 -6.63 6.00 -0.53
CA SER A 89 -7.74 5.26 0.08
C SER A 89 -7.82 5.55 1.60
N THR A 90 -7.65 4.53 2.45
CA THR A 90 -7.63 4.67 3.91
C THR A 90 -6.30 5.23 4.46
N GLY A 91 -5.26 5.33 3.65
CA GLY A 91 -3.96 5.89 4.04
C GLY A 91 -2.98 4.87 4.61
N GLY A 92 -3.04 3.62 4.17
CA GLY A 92 -2.14 2.59 4.68
C GLY A 92 -0.67 2.88 4.38
N PHE A 93 -0.35 3.38 3.19
CA PHE A 93 1.01 3.77 2.84
C PHE A 93 1.40 5.09 3.49
N THR A 94 0.50 6.08 3.57
CA THR A 94 0.71 7.32 4.31
C THR A 94 1.13 7.03 5.76
N ASP A 95 0.39 6.17 6.47
CA ASP A 95 0.70 5.78 7.84
C ASP A 95 2.08 5.08 7.94
N CYS A 96 2.38 4.18 6.99
CA CYS A 96 3.70 3.54 6.90
C CYS A 96 4.81 4.57 6.68
N MET A 97 4.65 5.53 5.77
CA MET A 97 5.65 6.58 5.52
C MET A 97 5.90 7.44 6.75
N LEU A 98 4.83 7.88 7.43
CA LEU A 98 4.94 8.71 8.64
C LEU A 98 5.64 7.99 9.80
N GLN A 99 5.37 6.69 9.98
CA GLN A 99 6.02 5.87 10.99
C GLN A 99 7.49 5.60 10.65
N ASN A 100 7.89 5.72 9.40
CA ASN A 100 9.27 5.57 8.91
C ASN A 100 9.98 6.90 8.65
N GLY A 101 9.54 7.98 9.29
CA GLY A 101 10.28 9.24 9.35
C GLY A 101 9.95 10.25 8.27
N ALA A 102 8.95 10.02 7.41
CA ALA A 102 8.51 11.05 6.45
C ALA A 102 8.05 12.32 7.20
N VAL A 103 8.54 13.46 6.75
CA VAL A 103 8.22 14.78 7.36
C VAL A 103 6.97 15.41 6.78
N LYS A 104 6.60 15.00 5.56
CA LYS A 104 5.35 15.41 4.89
C LYS A 104 4.89 14.30 3.94
N VAL A 105 3.57 14.10 3.84
CA VAL A 105 2.98 13.17 2.88
C VAL A 105 1.79 13.82 2.19
N TYR A 106 1.85 13.93 0.86
CA TYR A 106 0.70 14.25 0.02
C TYR A 106 -0.10 12.99 -0.21
N SER A 107 -1.28 12.88 0.38
CA SER A 107 -2.18 11.72 0.25
C SER A 107 -3.24 12.01 -0.83
N ILE A 108 -3.00 11.50 -2.04
CA ILE A 108 -3.78 11.82 -3.25
C ILE A 108 -4.70 10.67 -3.58
N ASP A 109 -6.01 10.95 -3.72
CA ASP A 109 -7.01 9.98 -4.12
C ASP A 109 -8.15 10.63 -4.93
N VAL A 110 -8.69 9.90 -5.88
CA VAL A 110 -9.89 10.33 -6.64
C VAL A 110 -11.17 10.21 -5.81
N GLY A 111 -11.16 9.37 -4.78
CA GLY A 111 -12.24 9.20 -3.80
C GLY A 111 -12.35 10.36 -2.82
N TYR A 112 -13.31 10.23 -1.91
CA TYR A 112 -13.57 11.24 -0.89
C TYR A 112 -13.99 10.60 0.44
N GLY A 113 -13.48 11.15 1.55
CA GLY A 113 -13.87 10.76 2.89
C GLY A 113 -13.34 9.37 3.31
N GLN A 114 -12.34 8.83 2.61
CA GLN A 114 -11.79 7.50 2.90
C GLN A 114 -10.58 7.54 3.81
N LEU A 115 -9.77 8.60 3.75
CA LEU A 115 -8.56 8.74 4.54
C LEU A 115 -8.88 8.65 6.04
N ASP A 116 -8.15 7.81 6.77
CA ASP A 116 -8.36 7.61 8.21
C ASP A 116 -8.30 8.94 8.95
N TRP A 117 -9.17 9.11 9.95
CA TRP A 117 -9.29 10.36 10.71
C TRP A 117 -7.99 10.78 11.41
N LYS A 118 -7.23 9.82 11.91
CA LYS A 118 -5.91 10.07 12.52
C LYS A 118 -4.96 10.74 11.52
N LEU A 119 -4.92 10.23 10.28
CA LEU A 119 -4.04 10.76 9.25
C LEU A 119 -4.52 12.11 8.73
N ARG A 120 -5.83 12.27 8.58
CA ARG A 120 -6.45 13.55 8.16
C ARG A 120 -6.12 14.70 9.10
N ASN A 121 -5.91 14.43 10.38
CA ASN A 121 -5.57 15.42 11.40
C ASN A 121 -4.07 15.49 11.73
N ASP A 122 -3.24 14.68 11.09
CA ASP A 122 -1.78 14.78 11.27
C ASP A 122 -1.25 15.99 10.48
N PRO A 123 -0.55 16.94 11.13
CA PRO A 123 -0.06 18.16 10.48
C PRO A 123 0.95 17.90 9.35
N ARG A 124 1.52 16.70 9.28
CA ARG A 124 2.43 16.27 8.21
C ARG A 124 1.69 15.78 6.96
N VAL A 125 0.37 15.56 7.03
CA VAL A 125 -0.43 15.02 5.93
C VAL A 125 -1.15 16.15 5.19
N VAL A 126 -0.93 16.22 3.89
CA VAL A 126 -1.71 17.05 2.97
C VAL A 126 -2.74 16.16 2.28
N CYS A 127 -3.99 16.23 2.72
CA CYS A 127 -5.09 15.42 2.19
C CYS A 127 -5.57 16.01 0.85
N MET A 128 -5.33 15.30 -0.25
CA MET A 128 -5.73 15.69 -1.62
C MET A 128 -6.75 14.69 -2.17
N GLU A 129 -7.94 14.67 -1.60
CA GLU A 129 -9.07 13.88 -2.08
C GLU A 129 -9.76 14.53 -3.28
N LYS A 130 -10.60 13.76 -4.02
CA LYS A 130 -11.22 14.18 -5.30
C LYS A 130 -10.19 14.67 -6.32
N THR A 131 -8.96 14.19 -6.21
CA THR A 131 -7.83 14.65 -7.02
C THR A 131 -7.34 13.53 -7.91
N ASN A 132 -7.32 13.77 -9.22
CA ASN A 132 -6.78 12.83 -10.18
C ASN A 132 -5.32 13.21 -10.45
N ILE A 133 -4.40 12.33 -10.06
CA ILE A 133 -2.96 12.54 -10.20
C ILE A 133 -2.51 12.96 -11.61
N ARG A 134 -3.23 12.53 -12.65
CA ARG A 134 -2.89 12.87 -14.05
C ARG A 134 -2.97 14.37 -14.36
N TYR A 135 -3.62 15.14 -13.51
CA TYR A 135 -3.86 16.58 -13.69
C TYR A 135 -3.23 17.41 -12.58
N VAL A 136 -2.52 16.81 -11.64
CA VAL A 136 -1.76 17.53 -10.63
C VAL A 136 -0.51 18.12 -11.27
N LEU A 137 -0.29 19.40 -11.05
CA LEU A 137 0.86 20.15 -11.56
C LEU A 137 1.85 20.42 -10.41
N PRO A 138 3.13 20.69 -10.72
CA PRO A 138 4.13 21.03 -9.68
C PRO A 138 3.70 22.19 -8.78
N GLU A 139 3.00 23.18 -9.31
CA GLU A 139 2.48 24.33 -8.57
C GLU A 139 1.34 24.00 -7.58
N ASP A 140 0.71 22.84 -7.71
CA ASP A 140 -0.30 22.36 -6.77
C ASP A 140 0.33 21.79 -5.50
N LEU A 141 1.64 21.52 -5.53
CA LEU A 141 2.41 21.05 -4.37
C LEU A 141 3.18 22.20 -3.75
N GLN A 142 3.29 22.23 -2.43
CA GLN A 142 4.11 23.20 -1.71
C GLN A 142 5.60 23.02 -2.01
N GLU A 143 6.02 21.80 -2.24
CA GLU A 143 7.38 21.39 -2.60
C GLU A 143 7.35 20.04 -3.30
N PRO A 144 8.33 19.73 -4.19
CA PRO A 144 8.38 18.44 -4.89
C PRO A 144 8.64 17.30 -3.91
N ALA A 145 8.10 16.11 -4.23
CA ALA A 145 8.30 14.92 -3.43
C ALA A 145 9.64 14.23 -3.77
N GLN A 146 10.31 13.69 -2.77
CA GLN A 146 11.53 12.90 -2.92
C GLN A 146 11.22 11.41 -3.09
N PHE A 147 10.02 11.00 -2.68
CA PHE A 147 9.54 9.63 -2.80
C PHE A 147 8.05 9.61 -3.12
N SER A 148 7.64 8.69 -3.98
CA SER A 148 6.21 8.41 -4.19
C SER A 148 5.92 6.92 -4.09
N SER A 149 4.82 6.58 -3.45
CA SER A 149 4.20 5.26 -3.57
C SER A 149 2.95 5.34 -4.45
N ILE A 150 2.68 4.27 -5.24
CA ILE A 150 1.53 4.20 -6.14
C ILE A 150 0.79 2.88 -5.91
N ASP A 151 -0.46 2.98 -5.42
CA ASP A 151 -1.38 1.85 -5.24
C ASP A 151 -2.75 2.17 -5.85
N VAL A 152 -2.81 2.31 -7.18
CA VAL A 152 -4.02 2.69 -7.91
C VAL A 152 -4.81 1.46 -8.39
N SER A 153 -6.11 1.66 -8.62
CA SER A 153 -7.03 0.63 -9.15
C SER A 153 -7.77 1.14 -10.38
N PHE A 154 -8.14 0.22 -11.28
CA PHE A 154 -8.91 0.48 -12.49
C PHE A 154 -8.22 1.39 -13.53
N ILE A 155 -6.91 1.53 -13.44
CA ILE A 155 -6.08 2.30 -14.36
C ILE A 155 -4.70 1.63 -14.49
N SER A 156 -4.11 1.69 -15.69
CA SER A 156 -2.74 1.23 -15.92
C SER A 156 -1.73 2.20 -15.35
N LEU A 157 -0.63 1.69 -14.79
CA LEU A 157 0.52 2.47 -14.34
C LEU A 157 1.13 3.32 -15.45
N THR A 158 1.04 2.89 -16.72
CA THR A 158 1.51 3.66 -17.88
C THR A 158 0.80 5.02 -18.04
N LYS A 159 -0.37 5.21 -17.41
CA LYS A 159 -1.10 6.49 -17.41
C LYS A 159 -0.76 7.38 -16.20
N VAL A 160 -0.06 6.83 -15.21
CA VAL A 160 0.15 7.46 -13.89
C VAL A 160 1.62 7.77 -13.66
N LEU A 161 2.54 6.93 -14.13
CA LEU A 161 3.97 7.06 -13.83
C LEU A 161 4.58 8.39 -14.32
N LEU A 162 4.27 8.83 -15.55
CA LEU A 162 4.82 10.11 -16.06
C LEU A 162 4.30 11.33 -15.28
N PRO A 163 2.99 11.48 -15.00
CA PRO A 163 2.50 12.53 -14.10
C PRO A 163 3.21 12.54 -12.74
N VAL A 164 3.36 11.37 -12.10
CA VAL A 164 4.05 11.26 -10.80
C VAL A 164 5.52 11.67 -10.91
N ARG A 165 6.24 11.18 -11.94
CA ARG A 165 7.64 11.56 -12.19
C ARG A 165 7.84 13.05 -12.24
N ASN A 166 6.92 13.79 -12.85
CA ASN A 166 7.01 15.25 -13.01
C ASN A 166 6.86 16.03 -11.70
N LEU A 167 6.34 15.37 -10.65
CA LEU A 167 6.16 15.92 -9.31
C LEU A 167 7.33 15.60 -8.35
N LEU A 168 8.29 14.79 -8.82
CA LEU A 168 9.44 14.38 -8.02
C LEU A 168 10.64 15.31 -8.20
N THR A 169 11.46 15.36 -7.15
CA THR A 169 12.84 15.90 -7.24
C THR A 169 13.66 15.13 -8.28
N ASP A 170 14.82 15.64 -8.68
CA ASP A 170 15.65 15.01 -9.71
C ASP A 170 16.22 13.64 -9.28
N ASP A 171 16.39 13.44 -7.98
CA ASP A 171 16.80 12.19 -7.34
C ASP A 171 15.63 11.37 -6.79
N GLY A 172 14.40 11.71 -7.18
CA GLY A 172 13.19 11.12 -6.65
C GLY A 172 13.03 9.63 -6.98
N GLU A 173 12.36 8.92 -6.10
CA GLU A 173 12.14 7.48 -6.19
C GLU A 173 10.65 7.14 -6.17
N ILE A 174 10.26 6.04 -6.82
CA ILE A 174 8.89 5.51 -6.81
C ILE A 174 8.90 4.05 -6.37
N VAL A 175 7.98 3.68 -5.50
CA VAL A 175 7.55 2.28 -5.33
C VAL A 175 6.12 2.16 -5.81
N CYS A 176 5.87 1.36 -6.85
CA CYS A 176 4.53 1.16 -7.39
C CYS A 176 4.09 -0.30 -7.34
N LEU A 177 2.78 -0.51 -7.18
CA LEU A 177 2.17 -1.82 -7.28
C LEU A 177 1.76 -2.09 -8.73
N ILE A 178 2.34 -3.14 -9.32
CA ILE A 178 1.87 -3.70 -10.58
C ILE A 178 0.73 -4.67 -10.24
N LYS A 179 -0.45 -4.37 -10.75
CA LYS A 179 -1.66 -5.16 -10.53
C LYS A 179 -2.10 -5.79 -11.87
N PRO A 180 -1.83 -7.08 -12.09
CA PRO A 180 -2.11 -7.73 -13.37
C PRO A 180 -3.53 -7.53 -13.87
N GLN A 181 -4.51 -7.51 -12.97
CA GLN A 181 -5.93 -7.31 -13.31
C GLN A 181 -6.26 -5.94 -13.93
N PHE A 182 -5.39 -4.93 -13.76
CA PHE A 182 -5.57 -3.59 -14.34
C PHE A 182 -4.61 -3.30 -15.50
N GLU A 183 -3.67 -4.21 -15.77
CA GLU A 183 -2.65 -4.07 -16.82
C GLU A 183 -2.86 -5.00 -18.02
N ALA A 184 -3.47 -6.17 -17.82
CA ALA A 184 -3.48 -7.28 -18.78
C ALA A 184 -4.51 -7.20 -19.91
N GLY A 185 -5.44 -6.25 -19.89
CA GLY A 185 -6.58 -6.27 -20.81
C GLY A 185 -7.69 -7.23 -20.35
N ARG A 186 -8.92 -6.93 -20.77
CA ARG A 186 -10.12 -7.62 -20.24
C ARG A 186 -10.19 -9.11 -20.58
N GLU A 187 -9.66 -9.49 -21.74
CA GLU A 187 -9.67 -10.87 -22.26
C GLU A 187 -8.82 -11.82 -21.42
N LYS A 188 -7.81 -11.31 -20.70
CA LYS A 188 -6.91 -12.09 -19.83
C LYS A 188 -7.36 -12.11 -18.35
N VAL A 189 -8.42 -11.39 -18.03
CA VAL A 189 -8.96 -11.33 -16.67
C VAL A 189 -10.10 -12.31 -16.50
N GLY A 190 -9.97 -13.22 -15.52
CA GLY A 190 -10.97 -14.24 -15.25
C GLY A 190 -12.30 -13.66 -14.71
N LYS A 191 -13.36 -14.50 -14.68
CA LYS A 191 -14.74 -14.11 -14.31
C LYS A 191 -14.87 -13.40 -12.94
N LYS A 192 -13.93 -13.63 -12.02
CA LYS A 192 -13.89 -12.99 -10.69
C LYS A 192 -12.92 -11.82 -10.60
N GLY A 193 -12.48 -11.28 -11.72
CA GLY A 193 -11.50 -10.18 -11.72
C GLY A 193 -10.09 -10.62 -11.33
N VAL A 194 -9.75 -11.92 -11.44
CA VAL A 194 -8.44 -12.45 -11.05
C VAL A 194 -7.67 -12.94 -12.28
N VAL A 195 -6.43 -12.50 -12.40
CA VAL A 195 -5.44 -13.03 -13.35
C VAL A 195 -4.65 -14.13 -12.64
N ARG A 196 -4.66 -15.34 -13.21
CA ARG A 196 -4.00 -16.52 -12.60
C ARG A 196 -2.82 -17.04 -13.41
N ASP A 197 -2.76 -16.70 -14.70
CA ASP A 197 -1.73 -17.20 -15.60
C ASP A 197 -0.40 -16.49 -15.33
N PRO A 198 0.65 -17.22 -14.88
CA PRO A 198 1.96 -16.64 -14.66
C PRO A 198 2.55 -15.95 -15.88
N ALA A 199 2.25 -16.44 -17.10
CA ALA A 199 2.72 -15.82 -18.33
C ALA A 199 2.10 -14.42 -18.54
N VAL A 200 0.86 -14.22 -18.12
CA VAL A 200 0.22 -12.89 -18.14
C VAL A 200 0.82 -11.97 -17.09
N HIS A 201 1.16 -12.49 -15.91
CA HIS A 201 1.87 -11.71 -14.88
C HIS A 201 3.21 -11.23 -15.40
N LEU A 202 3.98 -12.11 -16.04
CA LEU A 202 5.27 -11.76 -16.64
C LEU A 202 5.11 -10.66 -17.70
N GLU A 203 4.20 -10.85 -18.64
CA GLU A 203 3.94 -9.89 -19.71
C GLU A 203 3.63 -8.47 -19.16
N VAL A 204 2.79 -8.37 -18.12
CA VAL A 204 2.43 -7.06 -17.57
C VAL A 204 3.58 -6.42 -16.80
N ILE A 205 4.40 -7.20 -16.11
CA ILE A 205 5.60 -6.70 -15.42
C ILE A 205 6.58 -6.13 -16.44
N GLU A 206 6.90 -6.88 -17.49
CA GLU A 206 7.81 -6.45 -18.56
C GLU A 206 7.30 -5.19 -19.27
N LYS A 207 6.00 -5.11 -19.54
CA LYS A 207 5.36 -3.94 -20.13
C LYS A 207 5.54 -2.69 -19.26
N VAL A 208 5.35 -2.80 -17.95
CA VAL A 208 5.50 -1.65 -17.02
C VAL A 208 6.96 -1.25 -16.92
N ILE A 209 7.90 -2.21 -16.82
CA ILE A 209 9.34 -1.96 -16.80
C ILE A 209 9.78 -1.25 -18.09
N ALA A 210 9.38 -1.76 -19.24
CA ALA A 210 9.70 -1.14 -20.54
C ALA A 210 9.19 0.30 -20.63
N TYR A 211 7.93 0.53 -20.19
CA TYR A 211 7.37 1.88 -20.17
C TYR A 211 8.14 2.82 -19.23
N ALA A 212 8.49 2.37 -18.02
CA ALA A 212 9.24 3.17 -17.06
C ALA A 212 10.55 3.66 -17.66
N SER A 213 11.27 2.79 -18.39
CA SER A 213 12.52 3.15 -19.07
C SER A 213 12.31 4.24 -20.13
N THR A 214 11.17 4.26 -20.85
CA THR A 214 10.88 5.28 -21.88
C THR A 214 10.64 6.67 -21.30
N ILE A 215 10.34 6.77 -20.00
CA ILE A 215 10.09 8.04 -19.31
C ILE A 215 11.21 8.39 -18.31
N ALA A 216 12.42 7.92 -18.56
CA ALA A 216 13.58 8.14 -17.70
C ALA A 216 13.36 7.77 -16.21
N MET A 217 12.69 6.65 -15.98
CA MET A 217 12.58 5.99 -14.68
C MET A 217 13.31 4.65 -14.74
N GLU A 218 14.40 4.51 -13.99
CA GLU A 218 15.23 3.31 -13.95
C GLU A 218 14.59 2.25 -13.07
N PRO A 219 14.29 1.03 -13.56
CA PRO A 219 13.89 -0.10 -12.75
C PRO A 219 15.06 -0.63 -11.92
N CYS A 220 14.98 -0.51 -10.59
CA CYS A 220 16.06 -0.87 -9.67
C CYS A 220 15.79 -2.18 -8.92
N HIS A 221 14.57 -2.40 -8.45
CA HIS A 221 14.23 -3.60 -7.70
C HIS A 221 12.81 -4.07 -8.06
N LEU A 222 12.62 -5.39 -8.02
CA LEU A 222 11.34 -6.04 -8.25
C LEU A 222 11.10 -7.11 -7.17
N SER A 223 9.88 -7.18 -6.65
CA SER A 223 9.42 -8.20 -5.70
C SER A 223 7.91 -8.36 -5.84
N PHE A 224 7.28 -9.08 -4.94
CA PHE A 224 5.82 -9.22 -4.89
C PHE A 224 5.27 -8.80 -3.52
N SER A 225 4.00 -8.42 -3.49
CA SER A 225 3.28 -8.02 -2.28
C SER A 225 3.24 -9.19 -1.27
N PRO A 226 3.40 -8.95 0.04
CA PRO A 226 3.28 -9.99 1.05
C PRO A 226 1.86 -10.50 1.23
N ILE A 227 0.89 -9.81 0.66
CA ILE A 227 -0.55 -10.12 0.74
C ILE A 227 -1.19 -10.01 -0.64
N LYS A 228 -2.16 -10.85 -0.92
CA LYS A 228 -3.00 -10.74 -2.11
C LYS A 228 -3.93 -9.53 -2.03
N GLY A 229 -4.29 -8.99 -3.19
CA GLY A 229 -5.35 -7.99 -3.32
C GLY A 229 -6.72 -8.53 -2.87
N PRO A 230 -7.74 -7.66 -2.75
CA PRO A 230 -9.06 -8.02 -2.19
C PRO A 230 -9.73 -9.22 -2.86
N GLU A 231 -9.59 -9.36 -4.18
CA GLU A 231 -10.17 -10.44 -4.97
C GLU A 231 -9.26 -11.68 -5.07
N GLY A 232 -8.07 -11.63 -4.45
CA GLY A 232 -7.09 -12.70 -4.44
C GLY A 232 -6.03 -12.61 -5.54
N ASN A 233 -5.88 -11.46 -6.20
CA ASN A 233 -4.80 -11.23 -7.16
C ASN A 233 -3.45 -11.15 -6.47
N ILE A 234 -2.44 -11.76 -7.07
CA ILE A 234 -1.03 -11.50 -6.76
C ILE A 234 -0.68 -10.12 -7.34
N GLU A 235 -0.01 -9.30 -6.55
CA GLU A 235 0.42 -7.96 -6.93
C GLU A 235 1.94 -7.86 -6.76
N TYR A 236 2.60 -7.06 -7.59
CA TYR A 236 4.06 -6.94 -7.59
C TYR A 236 4.50 -5.55 -7.17
N LEU A 237 5.68 -5.48 -6.58
CA LEU A 237 6.32 -4.25 -6.08
C LEU A 237 7.48 -3.91 -7.01
N LEU A 238 7.43 -2.75 -7.65
CA LEU A 238 8.49 -2.25 -8.52
C LEU A 238 9.05 -0.95 -7.94
N HIS A 239 10.38 -0.90 -7.75
CA HIS A 239 11.11 0.29 -7.35
C HIS A 239 11.77 0.94 -8.54
N LEU A 240 11.57 2.23 -8.69
CA LEU A 240 12.04 3.05 -9.79
C LEU A 240 12.81 4.27 -9.26
N LYS A 241 13.91 4.64 -9.92
CA LYS A 241 14.64 5.87 -9.66
C LYS A 241 14.57 6.82 -10.84
N LYS A 242 14.29 8.08 -10.57
CA LYS A 242 14.29 9.12 -11.60
C LYS A 242 15.71 9.35 -12.14
N ARG A 243 15.81 9.48 -13.46
CA ARG A 243 17.04 9.79 -14.17
C ARG A 243 16.84 11.04 -15.04
N PRO A 244 17.93 11.73 -15.43
CA PRO A 244 17.85 12.83 -16.38
C PRO A 244 17.17 12.42 -17.69
N GLU A 245 16.43 13.35 -18.27
CA GLU A 245 15.80 13.11 -19.57
C GLU A 245 16.87 12.99 -20.67
N GLY A 246 16.63 12.05 -21.59
CA GLY A 246 17.55 11.77 -22.70
C GLY A 246 18.64 10.76 -22.38
N GLU A 247 18.76 10.28 -21.13
CA GLU A 247 19.63 9.15 -20.81
C GLU A 247 19.03 7.85 -21.34
N VAL A 248 19.93 6.94 -21.80
CA VAL A 248 19.56 5.56 -22.12
C VAL A 248 19.40 4.79 -20.81
N ILE A 249 18.16 4.52 -20.45
CA ILE A 249 17.86 3.80 -19.21
C ILE A 249 18.07 2.32 -19.42
N GLN A 250 19.01 1.75 -18.66
CA GLN A 250 19.16 0.31 -18.51
C GLN A 250 18.56 -0.11 -17.16
N SER A 251 17.86 -1.24 -17.15
CA SER A 251 17.36 -1.82 -15.92
C SER A 251 18.54 -2.30 -15.06
N SER A 252 18.55 -1.94 -13.79
CA SER A 252 19.52 -2.43 -12.80
C SER A 252 18.93 -3.55 -11.91
N LEU A 253 17.89 -4.22 -12.38
CA LEU A 253 17.27 -5.34 -11.66
C LEU A 253 18.28 -6.47 -11.45
N GLU A 254 18.49 -6.89 -10.21
CA GLU A 254 19.33 -8.03 -9.84
C GLU A 254 18.60 -9.38 -10.00
N VAL A 255 17.26 -9.34 -10.14
CA VAL A 255 16.39 -10.51 -10.29
C VAL A 255 15.62 -10.43 -11.60
N THR A 256 15.36 -11.57 -12.21
CA THR A 256 14.54 -11.60 -13.43
C THR A 256 13.05 -11.56 -13.08
N PRO A 257 12.20 -10.92 -13.90
CA PRO A 257 10.76 -10.93 -13.71
C PRO A 257 10.16 -12.34 -13.60
N GLU A 258 10.68 -13.30 -14.38
CA GLU A 258 10.27 -14.72 -14.34
C GLU A 258 10.48 -15.33 -12.97
N ALA A 259 11.66 -15.12 -12.36
CA ALA A 259 12.00 -15.67 -11.04
C ALA A 259 11.04 -15.11 -9.97
N VAL A 260 10.75 -13.81 -10.02
CA VAL A 260 9.82 -13.16 -9.09
C VAL A 260 8.39 -13.67 -9.26
N VAL A 261 7.94 -13.89 -10.49
CA VAL A 261 6.61 -14.47 -10.77
C VAL A 261 6.51 -15.89 -10.23
N GLN A 262 7.52 -16.73 -10.49
CA GLN A 262 7.56 -18.11 -10.00
C GLN A 262 7.52 -18.17 -8.46
N GLU A 263 8.32 -17.33 -7.81
CA GLU A 263 8.36 -17.25 -6.34
C GLU A 263 7.02 -16.79 -5.77
N ALA A 264 6.41 -15.74 -6.35
CA ALA A 264 5.12 -15.22 -5.91
C ALA A 264 4.01 -16.27 -5.98
N HIS A 265 3.92 -17.03 -7.08
CA HIS A 265 2.97 -18.13 -7.24
C HIS A 265 3.26 -19.27 -6.26
N SER A 266 4.52 -19.61 -6.03
CA SER A 266 4.90 -20.65 -5.06
C SER A 266 4.51 -20.32 -3.63
N GLN A 267 4.55 -19.04 -3.24
CA GLN A 267 4.31 -18.62 -1.86
C GLN A 267 2.84 -18.22 -1.60
N LEU A 268 2.14 -17.76 -2.63
CA LEU A 268 0.81 -17.16 -2.46
C LEU A 268 -0.33 -17.99 -3.06
N ASP A 269 -0.10 -18.94 -3.94
CA ASP A 269 -1.11 -19.88 -4.44
C ASP A 269 -1.11 -21.15 -3.59
#